data_ffe63f9d0f10d380e95b5659e5752b85
#
_entry.id   ffe63f9d0f10d380e95b5659e5752b85
#
_cell.length_a   1.000
_cell.length_b   1.000
_cell.length_c   1.000
_cell.angle_alpha   90.00
_cell.angle_beta   90.00
_cell.angle_gamma   90.00
#
_symmetry.space_group_name_H-M   'P 1'
#
loop_
_entity.id
_entity.type
_entity.pdbx_description
1 polymer ?
#
loop_
_entity_poly.entity_id
_entity_poly.type
_entity_poly.pdbx_seq_one_letter_code
_entity_poly.pdbx_strand_id
1 'polypeptide(L)'
;MQQSGPAVKSELELWGGPECTVNRVGDRWCDQSRLSGHHERSDDVGMLAGLGFAALRYPVLWERIAPERPEECDWAWTDARLRSWREAGVRPIAGLVHHGSGPCYTSLIDDS
;
A
#
# COMPACT_ATOMS: atom_id res chain seq x y z
N MET A 1 -32.76 -21.55 -9.51
CA MET A 1 -32.31 -21.10 -9.19
C MET A 1 -32.11 -20.22 -8.65
N GLN A 2 -31.79 -19.92 -8.34
CA GLN A 2 -31.58 -19.16 -7.92
C GLN A 2 -30.87 -18.66 -7.45
N GLN A 3 -30.40 -18.16 -7.39
CA GLN A 3 -29.75 -17.49 -7.11
C GLN A 3 -29.59 -16.82 -6.64
N SER A 4 -29.88 -17.03 -6.44
CA SER A 4 -29.68 -16.13 -5.81
C SER A 4 -28.56 -15.38 -5.37
N GLY A 5 -27.67 -15.18 -5.79
CA GLY A 5 -26.50 -14.42 -5.62
C GLY A 5 -26.47 -13.34 -4.60
N PRO A 6 -27.49 -12.54 -4.51
CA PRO A 6 -27.45 -11.41 -3.58
C PRO A 6 -27.25 -11.80 -2.13
N ALA A 7 -27.74 -12.96 -1.77
CA ALA A 7 -27.60 -13.40 -0.38
C ALA A 7 -26.15 -13.49 0.07
N VAL A 8 -25.26 -13.69 -0.86
CA VAL A 8 -23.86 -13.81 -0.56
C VAL A 8 -23.28 -12.54 0.04
N LYS A 9 -23.93 -11.43 -0.17
CA LYS A 9 -23.44 -10.16 0.33
C LYS A 9 -23.45 -10.04 1.85
N SER A 10 -24.14 -10.93 2.52
CA SER A 10 -24.09 -10.95 3.97
C SER A 10 -22.79 -11.56 4.50
N GLU A 11 -22.02 -12.17 3.65
CA GLU A 11 -20.78 -12.79 4.07
C GLU A 11 -19.72 -11.73 4.35
N LEU A 12 -18.87 -12.04 5.32
CA LEU A 12 -17.76 -11.18 5.67
C LEU A 12 -16.68 -11.25 4.59
N GLU A 13 -16.12 -10.10 4.30
CA GLU A 13 -14.93 -10.03 3.46
C GLU A 13 -13.70 -9.96 4.36
N LEU A 14 -12.65 -10.66 3.94
CA LEU A 14 -11.36 -10.57 4.60
C LEU A 14 -10.56 -9.42 3.97
N TRP A 15 -10.15 -8.47 4.79
CA TRP A 15 -9.30 -7.36 4.36
C TRP A 15 -7.96 -7.49 5.06
N GLY A 16 -6.90 -7.21 4.35
CA GLY A 16 -5.54 -7.26 4.87
C GLY A 16 -4.89 -5.89 4.95
N GLY A 17 -3.78 -5.83 5.65
CA GLY A 17 -3.00 -4.60 5.76
C GLY A 17 -1.61 -4.90 6.26
N PRO A 18 -0.70 -5.39 5.39
CA PRO A 18 0.66 -5.68 5.82
C PRO A 18 1.40 -4.40 6.20
N GLU A 19 2.30 -4.51 7.16
CA GLU A 19 3.16 -3.41 7.55
C GLU A 19 4.37 -3.35 6.64
N CYS A 20 4.22 -2.66 5.53
CA CYS A 20 5.29 -2.50 4.55
C CYS A 20 5.46 -1.03 4.18
N THR A 21 5.32 -0.16 5.16
CA THR A 21 5.35 1.29 5.01
C THR A 21 6.72 1.86 5.38
N VAL A 22 6.84 3.17 5.26
CA VAL A 22 7.99 3.90 5.75
C VAL A 22 7.51 4.74 6.94
N ASN A 23 8.14 4.53 8.10
CA ASN A 23 7.85 5.30 9.30
C ASN A 23 8.79 6.49 9.37
N ARG A 24 8.30 7.61 9.89
CA ARG A 24 9.13 8.79 10.10
C ARG A 24 8.92 9.31 11.49
N VAL A 25 10.04 9.54 12.20
CA VAL A 25 10.06 10.22 13.49
C VAL A 25 11.09 11.35 13.41
N GLY A 26 10.61 12.59 13.34
CA GLY A 26 11.47 13.74 13.11
C GLY A 26 12.17 13.63 11.75
N ASP A 27 13.48 13.55 11.77
CA ASP A 27 14.31 13.42 10.56
C ASP A 27 14.82 12.00 10.33
N ARG A 28 14.18 11.03 10.97
CA ARG A 28 14.59 9.63 10.86
C ARG A 28 13.52 8.82 10.21
N TRP A 29 13.88 8.09 9.16
CA TRP A 29 12.98 7.21 8.42
C TRP A 29 13.35 5.76 8.68
N CYS A 30 12.34 4.93 8.92
CA CYS A 30 12.48 3.48 9.00
C CYS A 30 11.66 2.86 7.90
N ASP A 31 12.33 2.23 6.93
CA ASP A 31 11.69 1.68 5.77
C ASP A 31 11.37 0.21 5.99
N GLN A 32 10.16 -0.07 6.48
CA GLN A 32 9.71 -1.43 6.74
C GLN A 32 9.55 -2.24 5.45
N SER A 33 9.21 -1.58 4.36
CA SER A 33 9.08 -2.25 3.07
C SER A 33 10.39 -2.89 2.64
N ARG A 34 11.50 -2.20 2.86
CA ARG A 34 12.82 -2.75 2.54
C ARG A 34 13.34 -3.70 3.60
N LEU A 35 13.15 -3.37 4.86
CA LEU A 35 13.62 -4.24 5.94
C LEU A 35 12.98 -5.62 5.90
N SER A 36 11.71 -5.70 5.54
CA SER A 36 11.01 -6.97 5.40
C SER A 36 11.36 -7.68 4.10
N GLY A 37 12.00 -6.99 3.17
CA GLY A 37 12.29 -7.52 1.83
C GLY A 37 11.11 -7.41 0.87
N HIS A 38 9.98 -6.89 1.32
CA HIS A 38 8.78 -6.79 0.48
C HIS A 38 9.00 -5.91 -0.75
N HIS A 39 9.78 -4.86 -0.60
CA HIS A 39 10.00 -3.91 -1.70
C HIS A 39 10.57 -4.61 -2.95
N GLU A 40 11.46 -5.58 -2.76
CA GLU A 40 12.11 -6.31 -3.84
C GLU A 40 11.36 -7.57 -4.26
N ARG A 41 10.51 -8.14 -3.40
CA ARG A 41 9.86 -9.42 -3.69
C ARG A 41 8.50 -9.23 -4.34
N SER A 42 8.45 -9.31 -5.65
CA SER A 42 7.16 -9.24 -6.37
C SER A 42 6.26 -10.44 -6.07
N ASP A 43 6.83 -11.57 -5.67
CA ASP A 43 6.08 -12.80 -5.37
C ASP A 43 5.20 -12.67 -4.14
N ASP A 44 5.47 -11.70 -3.27
CA ASP A 44 4.66 -11.47 -2.07
C ASP A 44 3.19 -11.22 -2.41
N VAL A 45 2.92 -10.58 -3.55
CA VAL A 45 1.56 -10.29 -3.98
C VAL A 45 0.77 -11.59 -4.16
N GLY A 46 1.33 -12.55 -4.89
CA GLY A 46 0.67 -13.83 -5.11
C GLY A 46 0.48 -14.61 -3.82
N MET A 47 1.48 -14.60 -2.95
CA MET A 47 1.41 -15.32 -1.69
C MET A 47 0.33 -14.75 -0.77
N LEU A 48 0.28 -13.43 -0.65
CA LEU A 48 -0.71 -12.77 0.21
C LEU A 48 -2.10 -12.88 -0.38
N ALA A 49 -2.24 -12.74 -1.71
CA ALA A 49 -3.54 -12.89 -2.37
C ALA A 49 -4.11 -14.29 -2.15
N GLY A 50 -3.25 -15.29 -2.06
CA GLY A 50 -3.66 -16.67 -1.78
C GLY A 50 -4.33 -16.86 -0.43
N LEU A 51 -4.21 -15.90 0.49
CA LEU A 51 -4.87 -15.94 1.78
C LEU A 51 -6.36 -15.57 1.72
N GLY A 52 -6.84 -15.12 0.56
CA GLY A 52 -8.26 -14.86 0.36
C GLY A 52 -8.71 -13.45 0.67
N PHE A 53 -7.82 -12.47 0.66
CA PHE A 53 -8.20 -11.07 0.86
C PHE A 53 -9.05 -10.57 -0.29
N ALA A 54 -10.18 -9.92 0.03
CA ALA A 54 -10.97 -9.21 -0.95
C ALA A 54 -10.41 -7.81 -1.21
N ALA A 55 -9.83 -7.22 -0.19
CA ALA A 55 -9.22 -5.90 -0.26
C ALA A 55 -7.99 -5.86 0.63
N LEU A 56 -7.08 -4.95 0.36
CA LEU A 56 -5.85 -4.84 1.10
C LEU A 56 -5.42 -3.38 1.20
N ARG A 57 -5.18 -2.92 2.43
CA ARG A 57 -4.57 -1.61 2.63
C ARG A 57 -3.12 -1.70 2.21
N TYR A 58 -2.72 -0.85 1.28
CA TYR A 58 -1.39 -0.89 0.70
C TYR A 58 -0.80 0.51 0.64
N PRO A 59 0.48 0.69 0.98
CA PRO A 59 1.05 2.02 1.02
C PRO A 59 1.36 2.57 -0.36
N VAL A 60 1.07 3.85 -0.53
CA VAL A 60 1.63 4.65 -1.60
C VAL A 60 2.78 5.39 -0.97
N LEU A 61 4.00 5.00 -1.31
CA LEU A 61 5.20 5.49 -0.61
C LEU A 61 5.61 6.86 -1.16
N TRP A 62 4.95 7.89 -0.67
CA TRP A 62 5.17 9.26 -1.11
C TRP A 62 6.63 9.68 -1.02
N GLU A 63 7.30 9.31 0.07
CA GLU A 63 8.72 9.61 0.29
C GLU A 63 9.65 8.95 -0.72
N ARG A 64 9.17 7.95 -1.44
CA ARG A 64 9.91 7.29 -2.52
C ARG A 64 9.50 7.77 -3.89
N ILE A 65 8.22 8.11 -4.03
CA ILE A 65 7.68 8.57 -5.31
C ILE A 65 8.23 9.96 -5.63
N ALA A 66 8.23 10.86 -4.65
CA ALA A 66 8.68 12.24 -4.84
C ALA A 66 9.61 12.65 -3.70
N PRO A 67 10.82 12.06 -3.62
CA PRO A 67 11.71 12.27 -2.48
C PRO A 67 12.28 13.69 -2.38
N GLU A 68 12.46 14.39 -3.51
CA GLU A 68 13.14 15.68 -3.54
C GLU A 68 12.16 16.84 -3.67
N ARG A 69 11.13 16.70 -4.49
CA ARG A 69 10.13 17.74 -4.72
C ARG A 69 8.88 17.16 -5.37
N PRO A 70 7.72 17.81 -5.18
CA PRO A 70 6.45 17.25 -5.65
C PRO A 70 6.35 17.09 -7.17
N GLU A 71 7.10 17.89 -7.94
CA GLU A 71 7.02 17.86 -9.38
C GLU A 71 7.78 16.68 -10.01
N GLU A 72 8.67 16.05 -9.26
CA GLU A 72 9.47 14.94 -9.74
C GLU A 72 9.00 13.64 -9.12
N CYS A 73 8.12 12.93 -9.82
CA CYS A 73 7.49 11.72 -9.32
C CYS A 73 7.93 10.50 -10.13
N ASP A 74 8.30 9.43 -9.41
CA ASP A 74 8.54 8.12 -10.00
C ASP A 74 7.47 7.16 -9.49
N TRP A 75 6.52 6.81 -10.34
CA TRP A 75 5.40 5.94 -10.00
C TRP A 75 5.63 4.48 -10.37
N ALA A 76 6.78 4.13 -10.93
CA ALA A 76 7.01 2.83 -11.54
C ALA A 76 6.73 1.66 -10.57
N TRP A 77 7.32 1.70 -9.39
CA TRP A 77 7.10 0.63 -8.40
C TRP A 77 5.66 0.57 -7.94
N THR A 78 5.08 1.72 -7.61
CA THR A 78 3.71 1.82 -7.12
C THR A 78 2.72 1.30 -8.14
N ASP A 79 2.86 1.75 -9.39
CA ASP A 79 1.97 1.32 -10.47
C ASP A 79 2.05 -0.19 -10.69
N ALA A 80 3.26 -0.74 -10.69
CA ALA A 80 3.45 -2.17 -10.88
C ALA A 80 2.80 -2.97 -9.76
N ARG A 81 2.95 -2.54 -8.52
CA ARG A 81 2.38 -3.25 -7.37
C ARG A 81 0.86 -3.15 -7.33
N LEU A 82 0.31 -1.97 -7.57
CA LEU A 82 -1.14 -1.81 -7.60
C LEU A 82 -1.76 -2.63 -8.72
N ARG A 83 -1.10 -2.68 -9.87
CA ARG A 83 -1.55 -3.52 -10.98
C ARG A 83 -1.54 -5.00 -10.58
N SER A 84 -0.47 -5.44 -9.93
CA SER A 84 -0.34 -6.83 -9.49
C SER A 84 -1.47 -7.23 -8.52
N TRP A 85 -1.82 -6.35 -7.57
CA TRP A 85 -2.92 -6.62 -6.66
C TRP A 85 -4.25 -6.75 -7.42
N ARG A 86 -4.50 -5.86 -8.36
CA ARG A 86 -5.74 -5.89 -9.14
C ARG A 86 -5.81 -7.14 -10.00
N GLU A 87 -4.71 -7.53 -10.61
CA GLU A 87 -4.65 -8.76 -11.41
C GLU A 87 -4.85 -10.01 -10.56
N ALA A 88 -4.45 -9.95 -9.31
CA ALA A 88 -4.68 -11.04 -8.36
C ALA A 88 -6.10 -11.05 -7.77
N GLY A 89 -6.96 -10.12 -8.19
CA GLY A 89 -8.33 -10.05 -7.72
C GLY A 89 -8.52 -9.36 -6.39
N VAL A 90 -7.51 -8.62 -5.91
CA VAL A 90 -7.56 -7.92 -4.63
C VAL A 90 -7.70 -6.41 -4.89
N ARG A 91 -8.66 -5.78 -4.21
CA ARG A 91 -8.85 -4.33 -4.32
C ARG A 91 -7.84 -3.61 -3.42
N PRO A 92 -6.89 -2.84 -3.97
CA PRO A 92 -6.00 -2.07 -3.12
C PRO A 92 -6.71 -0.86 -2.53
N ILE A 93 -6.46 -0.62 -1.25
CA ILE A 93 -6.90 0.59 -0.55
C ILE A 93 -5.65 1.41 -0.32
N ALA A 94 -5.51 2.51 -1.05
CA ALA A 94 -4.28 3.29 -1.03
C ALA A 94 -4.10 4.02 0.30
N GLY A 95 -3.02 3.73 0.99
CA GLY A 95 -2.61 4.46 2.17
C GLY A 95 -1.64 5.56 1.78
N LEU A 96 -2.09 6.80 1.84
CA LEU A 96 -1.30 7.93 1.34
C LEU A 96 -0.31 8.44 2.38
N VAL A 97 -0.65 8.35 3.66
CA VAL A 97 0.19 8.78 4.77
C VAL A 97 0.08 7.76 5.89
N HIS A 98 1.21 7.43 6.51
CA HIS A 98 1.22 6.43 7.57
C HIS A 98 2.41 6.67 8.50
N HIS A 99 2.17 6.68 9.83
CA HIS A 99 3.19 6.85 10.86
C HIS A 99 4.10 8.07 10.64
N GLY A 100 3.49 9.20 10.30
CA GLY A 100 4.23 10.43 10.13
C GLY A 100 5.14 10.46 8.91
N SER A 101 4.92 9.53 7.98
CA SER A 101 5.74 9.46 6.77
C SER A 101 5.50 10.65 5.85
N GLY A 102 6.36 10.75 4.85
CA GLY A 102 6.34 11.80 3.86
C GLY A 102 7.77 12.18 3.50
N PRO A 103 7.97 12.85 2.36
CA PRO A 103 9.30 13.30 1.96
C PRO A 103 9.90 14.30 2.94
N CYS A 104 11.20 14.50 2.84
CA CYS A 104 11.94 15.35 3.76
C CYS A 104 11.48 16.82 3.76
N TYR A 105 10.88 17.26 2.67
CA TYR A 105 10.40 18.65 2.54
C TYR A 105 8.97 18.83 3.07
N THR A 106 8.39 17.81 3.69
CA THR A 106 7.02 17.87 4.20
C THR A 106 6.97 17.69 5.71
N SER A 107 5.88 18.17 6.32
CA SER A 107 5.57 17.93 7.72
C SER A 107 4.05 17.88 7.87
N LEU A 108 3.55 16.92 8.64
CA LEU A 108 2.11 16.80 8.89
C LEU A 108 1.59 17.90 9.82
N ILE A 109 2.48 18.60 10.51
CA ILE A 109 2.12 19.66 11.43
C ILE A 109 2.48 21.06 10.88
N ASP A 110 2.95 21.09 9.65
CA ASP A 110 3.33 22.35 9.00
C ASP A 110 2.16 22.81 8.13
N ASP A 111 1.74 24.04 8.31
CA ASP A 111 0.62 24.62 7.59
C ASP A 111 1.05 25.53 6.43
N SER A 112 2.34 25.60 6.14
CA SER A 112 2.87 26.46 5.08
C SER A 112 2.93 25.79 3.70
#